data_bee0a352cac95306a71071ecc174df5c
#
_entry.id   bee0a352cac95306a71071ecc174df5c
#
_cell.length_a   1.000
_cell.length_b   1.000
_cell.length_c   1.000
_cell.angle_alpha   90.00
_cell.angle_beta   90.00
_cell.angle_gamma   90.00
#
_symmetry.space_group_name_H-M   'P 1'
#
loop_
_entity.id
_entity.type
_entity.pdbx_description
1 polymer ?
#
loop_
_entity_poly.entity_id
_entity_poly.type
_entity_poly.pdbx_seq_one_letter_code
_entity_poly.pdbx_strand_id
1 'polypeptide(L)'
;TLVCSVDIGTGHLLVKSVTDEGTSTNEIVTSADTVDANQITAVDNGNVTYYVNDSEVQVDPGRVQLLVDSVSNSDAFDAAMGADALAKVAATDNTLSAPQYEMAYLDLVDTQNGNTVVTLGNQQALTIYWPMPANADEDGAFYLVHYTGMDRESASDTGDLAGTAHTVEKIQATRDGDHLVFTASSFSPFVLVYEKESSGGGGSTGGGGGGGSRPTLNTEDHYSYIIGYSDGTLQPYGTITRGEVATIFFRLLTDDTR
;
A
#
# COMPACT_ATOMS: atom_id res chain seq x y z
N THR A 1 -19.36 -9.61 3.51
CA THR A 1 -20.46 -9.08 4.35
C THR A 1 -20.50 -7.58 4.12
N LEU A 2 -21.66 -7.05 3.71
CA LEU A 2 -21.86 -5.61 3.54
C LEU A 2 -22.23 -5.03 4.90
N VAL A 3 -21.41 -4.16 5.45
CA VAL A 3 -21.73 -3.41 6.66
C VAL A 3 -22.12 -2.01 6.25
N CYS A 4 -23.37 -1.65 6.49
CA CYS A 4 -23.85 -0.29 6.27
C CYS A 4 -23.99 0.41 7.62
N SER A 5 -23.32 1.53 7.80
CA SER A 5 -23.58 2.45 8.90
C SER A 5 -24.26 3.71 8.39
N VAL A 6 -25.29 4.17 9.10
CA VAL A 6 -25.99 5.41 8.79
C VAL A 6 -25.59 6.43 9.84
N ASP A 7 -25.00 7.52 9.40
CA ASP A 7 -24.85 8.69 10.27
C ASP A 7 -26.18 9.40 10.42
N ILE A 8 -26.72 9.36 11.64
CA ILE A 8 -28.03 9.96 11.97
C ILE A 8 -27.96 11.51 11.95
N GLY A 9 -26.76 12.08 12.09
CA GLY A 9 -26.57 13.54 12.09
C GLY A 9 -26.53 14.17 10.70
N THR A 10 -25.91 13.51 9.75
CA THR A 10 -25.71 14.03 8.38
C THR A 10 -26.56 13.33 7.33
N GLY A 11 -27.15 12.16 7.66
CA GLY A 11 -27.96 11.37 6.72
C GLY A 11 -27.12 10.61 5.68
N HIS A 12 -25.79 10.56 5.84
CA HIS A 12 -24.93 9.82 4.94
C HIS A 12 -24.93 8.32 5.25
N LEU A 13 -25.07 7.52 4.21
CA LEU A 13 -24.93 6.07 4.26
C LEU A 13 -23.48 5.72 3.91
N LEU A 14 -22.70 5.29 4.89
CA LEU A 14 -21.40 4.69 4.63
C LEU A 14 -21.60 3.21 4.30
N VAL A 15 -21.47 2.86 3.04
CA VAL A 15 -21.49 1.47 2.60
C VAL A 15 -20.07 0.95 2.70
N LYS A 16 -19.79 0.17 3.73
CA LYS A 16 -18.52 -0.54 3.88
C LYS A 16 -18.69 -1.95 3.34
N SER A 17 -18.00 -2.26 2.26
CA SER A 17 -17.79 -3.63 1.84
C SER A 17 -16.68 -4.23 2.71
N VAL A 18 -17.05 -4.97 3.73
CA VAL A 18 -16.07 -5.72 4.53
C VAL A 18 -15.95 -7.10 3.93
N THR A 19 -14.89 -7.34 3.20
CA THR A 19 -14.28 -8.67 3.15
C THR A 19 -13.38 -8.77 4.38
N ASP A 20 -13.30 -9.90 5.06
CA ASP A 20 -12.48 -10.08 6.27
C ASP A 20 -10.96 -9.89 6.01
N GLU A 21 -10.56 -9.71 4.76
CA GLU A 21 -9.19 -9.51 4.31
C GLU A 21 -9.08 -8.16 3.61
N GLY A 22 -8.35 -7.24 4.20
CA GLY A 22 -7.94 -5.99 3.53
C GLY A 22 -8.55 -4.69 4.07
N THR A 23 -9.44 -4.73 5.06
CA THR A 23 -9.93 -3.51 5.73
C THR A 23 -9.27 -3.37 7.09
N SER A 24 -8.60 -2.26 7.32
CA SER A 24 -8.07 -1.91 8.64
C SER A 24 -8.37 -0.46 8.98
N THR A 25 -8.43 -0.18 10.28
CA THR A 25 -8.40 1.20 10.78
C THR A 25 -7.12 1.39 11.54
N ASN A 26 -6.31 2.35 11.12
CA ASN A 26 -5.00 2.64 11.68
C ASN A 26 -5.06 3.95 12.47
N GLU A 27 -4.41 3.98 13.62
CA GLU A 27 -4.30 5.21 14.40
C GLU A 27 -3.54 6.27 13.60
N ILE A 28 -4.01 7.52 13.70
CA ILE A 28 -3.26 8.68 13.20
C ILE A 28 -2.22 9.02 14.26
N VAL A 29 -0.96 8.93 13.88
CA VAL A 29 0.15 9.20 14.80
C VAL A 29 0.61 10.66 14.71
N THR A 30 1.32 11.14 15.73
CA THR A 30 1.79 12.54 15.79
C THR A 30 3.29 12.68 15.49
N SER A 31 3.99 11.57 15.24
CA SER A 31 5.42 11.55 14.90
C SER A 31 5.71 10.48 13.86
N ALA A 32 6.59 10.82 12.91
CA ALA A 32 7.10 9.85 11.94
C ALA A 32 7.87 8.70 12.61
N ASP A 33 8.45 8.90 13.78
CA ASP A 33 9.20 7.88 14.52
C ASP A 33 8.31 6.73 15.03
N THR A 34 6.98 6.90 14.98
CA THR A 34 5.99 5.90 15.44
C THR A 34 5.21 5.27 14.30
N VAL A 35 5.65 5.46 13.06
CA VAL A 35 5.04 4.84 11.86
C VAL A 35 5.27 3.33 11.89
N ASP A 36 4.23 2.57 11.57
CA ASP A 36 4.33 1.10 11.47
C ASP A 36 4.89 0.70 10.10
N ALA A 37 5.94 -0.13 10.10
CA ALA A 37 6.63 -0.58 8.89
C ALA A 37 5.76 -1.41 7.92
N ASN A 38 4.62 -1.93 8.39
CA ASN A 38 3.78 -2.85 7.61
C ASN A 38 2.39 -2.30 7.29
N GLN A 39 2.11 -1.05 7.65
CA GLN A 39 0.78 -0.46 7.49
C GLN A 39 0.86 0.93 6.89
N ILE A 40 -0.13 1.28 6.04
CA ILE A 40 -0.30 2.66 5.62
C ILE A 40 -0.67 3.48 6.86
N THR A 41 0.18 4.45 7.21
CA THR A 41 0.04 5.26 8.42
C THR A 41 -0.10 6.74 8.06
N ALA A 42 -1.02 7.43 8.71
CA ALA A 42 -1.16 8.87 8.60
C ALA A 42 -0.47 9.57 9.79
N VAL A 43 0.26 10.64 9.51
CA VAL A 43 0.92 11.47 10.51
C VAL A 43 0.28 12.85 10.54
N ASP A 44 -0.25 13.24 11.70
CA ASP A 44 -0.72 14.60 11.99
C ASP A 44 0.39 15.35 12.73
N ASN A 45 0.97 16.32 12.09
CA ASN A 45 2.03 17.16 12.67
C ASN A 45 1.48 18.21 13.66
N GLY A 46 0.26 18.04 14.17
CA GLY A 46 -0.34 18.84 15.26
C GLY A 46 -1.05 20.12 14.81
N ASN A 47 -1.32 20.28 13.51
CA ASN A 47 -1.99 21.46 12.96
C ASN A 47 -3.28 21.14 12.19
N VAL A 48 -3.78 19.90 12.32
CA VAL A 48 -4.95 19.46 11.56
C VAL A 48 -6.20 19.51 12.42
N THR A 49 -7.29 19.99 11.84
CA THR A 49 -8.63 19.94 12.40
C THR A 49 -9.51 19.01 11.57
N TYR A 50 -10.34 18.25 12.25
CA TYR A 50 -11.17 17.23 11.66
C TYR A 50 -12.64 17.62 11.75
N TYR A 51 -13.40 17.38 10.68
CA TYR A 51 -14.81 17.74 10.58
C TYR A 51 -15.64 16.56 10.09
N VAL A 52 -16.89 16.47 10.54
CA VAL A 52 -17.83 15.48 10.02
C VAL A 52 -18.16 15.86 8.58
N ASN A 53 -17.73 15.06 7.63
CA ASN A 53 -18.13 15.08 6.21
C ASN A 53 -18.43 16.51 5.66
N ASP A 54 -17.41 17.35 5.60
CA ASP A 54 -17.47 18.76 5.14
C ASP A 54 -18.42 19.69 5.94
N SER A 55 -18.87 19.25 7.10
CA SER A 55 -19.70 20.07 7.97
C SER A 55 -18.86 21.01 8.83
N GLU A 56 -19.53 21.91 9.56
CA GLU A 56 -18.85 22.75 10.57
C GLU A 56 -18.67 22.01 11.93
N VAL A 57 -19.08 20.73 12.01
CA VAL A 57 -19.00 19.95 13.24
C VAL A 57 -17.61 19.33 13.37
N GLN A 58 -16.88 19.82 14.35
CA GLN A 58 -15.51 19.35 14.64
C GLN A 58 -15.53 18.00 15.35
N VAL A 59 -14.58 17.14 14.99
CA VAL A 59 -14.35 15.84 15.61
C VAL A 59 -13.10 15.88 16.48
N ASP A 60 -13.14 15.22 17.64
CA ASP A 60 -11.96 15.03 18.48
C ASP A 60 -10.91 14.19 17.72
N PRO A 61 -9.67 14.68 17.56
CA PRO A 61 -8.60 13.93 16.88
C PRO A 61 -8.40 12.51 17.40
N GLY A 62 -8.55 12.29 18.72
CA GLY A 62 -8.40 10.97 19.33
C GLY A 62 -9.47 9.93 18.93
N ARG A 63 -10.50 10.36 18.18
CA ARG A 63 -11.55 9.47 17.64
C ARG A 63 -11.36 9.18 16.16
N VAL A 64 -10.49 9.94 15.49
CA VAL A 64 -10.27 9.82 14.05
C VAL A 64 -9.20 8.78 13.76
N GLN A 65 -9.49 7.89 12.82
CA GLN A 65 -8.55 6.90 12.34
C GLN A 65 -8.50 6.92 10.80
N LEU A 66 -7.39 6.47 10.25
CA LEU A 66 -7.25 6.20 8.83
C LEU A 66 -7.87 4.84 8.54
N LEU A 67 -8.94 4.82 7.76
CA LEU A 67 -9.49 3.60 7.20
C LEU A 67 -8.71 3.25 5.93
N VAL A 68 -8.16 2.05 5.90
CA VAL A 68 -7.51 1.45 4.73
C VAL A 68 -8.36 0.28 4.26
N ASP A 69 -8.85 0.33 3.03
CA ASP A 69 -9.79 -0.65 2.50
C ASP A 69 -9.42 -1.04 1.06
N SER A 70 -9.97 -2.15 0.58
CA SER A 70 -9.95 -2.48 -0.85
C SER A 70 -10.73 -1.43 -1.63
N VAL A 71 -10.30 -1.13 -2.85
CA VAL A 71 -10.98 -0.14 -3.69
C VAL A 71 -12.36 -0.63 -4.09
N SER A 72 -12.48 -1.90 -4.46
CA SER A 72 -13.77 -2.50 -4.79
C SER A 72 -13.88 -3.96 -4.34
N ASN A 73 -15.04 -4.58 -4.61
CA ASN A 73 -15.26 -6.02 -4.45
C ASN A 73 -15.13 -6.79 -5.77
N SER A 74 -14.61 -6.15 -6.79
CA SER A 74 -14.56 -6.67 -8.14
C SER A 74 -13.14 -6.68 -8.67
N ASP A 75 -12.53 -7.86 -8.80
CA ASP A 75 -11.22 -8.01 -9.43
C ASP A 75 -11.16 -7.36 -10.82
N ALA A 76 -12.28 -7.37 -11.55
CA ALA A 76 -12.37 -6.74 -12.86
C ALA A 76 -12.30 -5.21 -12.80
N PHE A 77 -12.94 -4.61 -11.77
CA PHE A 77 -12.86 -3.18 -11.54
C PHE A 77 -11.46 -2.78 -11.12
N ASP A 78 -10.87 -3.48 -10.16
CA ASP A 78 -9.52 -3.22 -9.65
C ASP A 78 -8.48 -3.36 -10.76
N ALA A 79 -8.61 -4.37 -11.63
CA ALA A 79 -7.74 -4.51 -12.79
C ALA A 79 -7.91 -3.36 -13.81
N ALA A 80 -9.13 -2.90 -14.04
CA ALA A 80 -9.40 -1.77 -14.92
C ALA A 80 -8.83 -0.46 -14.36
N MET A 81 -8.98 -0.21 -13.05
CA MET A 81 -8.40 0.95 -12.38
C MET A 81 -6.87 0.91 -12.39
N GLY A 82 -6.27 -0.24 -12.15
CA GLY A 82 -4.81 -0.42 -12.25
C GLY A 82 -4.30 -0.12 -13.66
N ALA A 83 -4.97 -0.63 -14.70
CA ALA A 83 -4.62 -0.36 -16.09
C ALA A 83 -4.77 1.14 -16.45
N ASP A 84 -5.82 1.79 -15.96
CA ASP A 84 -6.04 3.22 -16.16
C ASP A 84 -4.96 4.06 -15.45
N ALA A 85 -4.59 3.70 -14.22
CA ALA A 85 -3.50 4.36 -13.48
C ALA A 85 -2.15 4.24 -14.21
N LEU A 86 -1.84 3.05 -14.71
CA LEU A 86 -0.64 2.82 -15.53
C LEU A 86 -0.64 3.72 -16.78
N ALA A 87 -1.78 3.85 -17.46
CA ALA A 87 -1.90 4.73 -18.63
C ALA A 87 -1.72 6.22 -18.27
N LYS A 88 -2.26 6.66 -17.13
CA LYS A 88 -2.10 8.04 -16.63
C LYS A 88 -0.65 8.35 -16.28
N VAL A 89 0.04 7.42 -15.62
CA VAL A 89 1.47 7.57 -15.33
C VAL A 89 2.30 7.55 -16.61
N ALA A 90 2.02 6.65 -17.55
CA ALA A 90 2.73 6.60 -18.84
C ALA A 90 2.57 7.88 -19.69
N ALA A 91 1.46 8.61 -19.52
CA ALA A 91 1.28 9.92 -20.14
C ALA A 91 2.17 11.01 -19.52
N THR A 92 2.64 10.82 -18.29
CA THR A 92 3.54 11.73 -17.56
C THR A 92 4.99 11.31 -17.69
N ASP A 93 5.25 10.01 -17.56
CA ASP A 93 6.58 9.39 -17.68
C ASP A 93 6.45 8.04 -18.41
N ASN A 94 6.93 8.01 -19.64
CA ASN A 94 6.91 6.83 -20.50
C ASN A 94 8.21 5.99 -20.43
N THR A 95 9.07 6.30 -19.48
CA THR A 95 10.37 5.63 -19.33
C THR A 95 10.31 4.41 -18.43
N LEU A 96 9.19 4.23 -17.67
CA LEU A 96 9.02 3.10 -16.76
C LEU A 96 9.04 1.77 -17.51
N SER A 97 9.86 0.85 -17.02
CA SER A 97 10.01 -0.50 -17.56
C SER A 97 9.22 -1.49 -16.71
N ALA A 98 8.24 -2.17 -17.30
CA ALA A 98 7.39 -3.17 -16.64
C ALA A 98 6.76 -2.69 -15.30
N PRO A 99 6.06 -1.53 -15.30
CA PRO A 99 5.49 -0.98 -14.08
C PRO A 99 4.46 -1.93 -13.46
N GLN A 100 4.43 -1.95 -12.13
CA GLN A 100 3.47 -2.63 -11.29
C GLN A 100 2.61 -1.61 -10.57
N TYR A 101 1.54 -2.06 -9.93
CA TYR A 101 0.71 -1.20 -9.10
C TYR A 101 0.19 -1.92 -7.85
N GLU A 102 -0.06 -1.12 -6.83
CA GLU A 102 -0.84 -1.47 -5.65
C GLU A 102 -1.90 -0.39 -5.45
N MET A 103 -3.02 -0.73 -4.83
CA MET A 103 -4.09 0.24 -4.61
C MET A 103 -4.73 0.08 -3.24
N ALA A 104 -5.23 1.18 -2.71
CA ALA A 104 -6.05 1.20 -1.52
C ALA A 104 -7.08 2.33 -1.60
N TYR A 105 -8.24 2.09 -1.01
CA TYR A 105 -9.18 3.15 -0.69
C TYR A 105 -8.84 3.68 0.71
N LEU A 106 -8.51 4.94 0.80
CA LEU A 106 -8.23 5.61 2.07
C LEU A 106 -9.38 6.53 2.43
N ASP A 107 -9.81 6.49 3.69
CA ASP A 107 -10.76 7.43 4.29
C ASP A 107 -10.29 7.84 5.69
N LEU A 108 -10.71 9.01 6.13
CA LEU A 108 -10.68 9.35 7.55
C LEU A 108 -12.06 9.07 8.14
N VAL A 109 -12.09 8.42 9.30
CA VAL A 109 -13.36 8.01 9.92
C VAL A 109 -13.37 8.29 11.43
N ASP A 110 -14.54 8.70 11.93
CA ASP A 110 -14.82 8.75 13.36
C ASP A 110 -15.27 7.38 13.85
N THR A 111 -14.35 6.65 14.48
CA THR A 111 -14.58 5.27 14.92
C THR A 111 -15.62 5.15 16.04
N GLN A 112 -15.86 6.22 16.79
CA GLN A 112 -16.87 6.24 17.85
C GLN A 112 -18.27 6.59 17.33
N ASN A 113 -18.37 7.01 16.06
CA ASN A 113 -19.61 7.36 15.40
C ASN A 113 -19.87 6.50 14.15
N GLY A 114 -19.72 5.19 14.27
CA GLY A 114 -20.04 4.24 13.21
C GLY A 114 -19.18 4.38 11.94
N ASN A 115 -17.94 4.83 12.07
CA ASN A 115 -17.04 5.14 10.94
C ASN A 115 -17.60 6.23 10.01
N THR A 116 -18.26 7.23 10.57
CA THR A 116 -18.67 8.42 9.80
C THR A 116 -17.42 9.06 9.15
N VAL A 117 -17.56 9.42 7.88
CA VAL A 117 -16.48 10.06 7.11
C VAL A 117 -16.11 11.41 7.75
N VAL A 118 -14.82 11.62 7.85
CA VAL A 118 -14.20 12.83 8.39
C VAL A 118 -13.37 13.49 7.30
N THR A 119 -13.45 14.80 7.23
CA THR A 119 -12.66 15.62 6.32
C THR A 119 -11.72 16.54 7.10
N LEU A 120 -10.67 17.00 6.43
CA LEU A 120 -9.70 17.92 7.01
C LEU A 120 -10.18 19.37 6.88
N GLY A 121 -9.70 20.22 7.79
CA GLY A 121 -9.87 21.66 7.65
C GLY A 121 -9.27 22.20 6.34
N ASN A 122 -9.80 23.31 5.87
CA ASN A 122 -9.40 23.90 4.59
C ASN A 122 -7.87 24.13 4.50
N GLN A 123 -7.26 23.72 3.40
CA GLN A 123 -5.81 23.80 3.14
C GLN A 123 -4.94 23.00 4.12
N GLN A 124 -5.52 22.03 4.82
CA GLN A 124 -4.79 21.13 5.69
C GLN A 124 -4.56 19.78 4.99
N ALA A 125 -3.50 19.08 5.40
CA ALA A 125 -3.14 17.78 4.88
C ALA A 125 -2.48 16.93 5.95
N LEU A 126 -2.60 15.61 5.84
CA LEU A 126 -1.83 14.64 6.59
C LEU A 126 -0.64 14.17 5.75
N THR A 127 0.44 13.79 6.41
CA THR A 127 1.53 13.07 5.76
C THR A 127 1.22 11.58 5.81
N ILE A 128 1.21 10.92 4.65
CA ILE A 128 0.95 9.49 4.53
C ILE A 128 2.26 8.76 4.30
N TYR A 129 2.46 7.70 5.05
CA TYR A 129 3.54 6.73 4.90
C TYR A 129 2.94 5.44 4.37
N TRP A 130 3.31 5.07 3.15
CA TRP A 130 2.88 3.84 2.50
C TRP A 130 4.06 2.87 2.50
N PRO A 131 3.92 1.66 3.07
CA PRO A 131 5.00 0.68 3.08
C PRO A 131 5.57 0.44 1.69
N MET A 132 6.89 0.32 1.59
CA MET A 132 7.53 0.00 0.31
C MET A 132 7.06 -1.37 -0.19
N PRO A 133 6.56 -1.49 -1.43
CA PRO A 133 6.20 -2.79 -1.98
C PRO A 133 7.42 -3.73 -2.01
N ALA A 134 7.23 -4.97 -1.56
CA ALA A 134 8.33 -5.93 -1.34
C ALA A 134 9.18 -6.25 -2.60
N ASN A 135 8.63 -5.98 -3.77
CA ASN A 135 9.27 -6.24 -5.06
C ASN A 135 9.55 -4.97 -5.87
N ALA A 136 9.46 -3.81 -5.24
CA ALA A 136 9.75 -2.54 -5.88
C ALA A 136 11.27 -2.35 -6.04
N ASP A 137 11.67 -1.73 -7.13
CA ASP A 137 13.02 -1.20 -7.27
C ASP A 137 13.15 0.05 -6.37
N GLU A 138 13.93 -0.06 -5.29
CA GLU A 138 14.12 1.02 -4.32
C GLU A 138 14.72 2.29 -4.96
N ASP A 139 15.51 2.13 -6.03
CA ASP A 139 16.11 3.22 -6.80
C ASP A 139 15.20 3.68 -7.97
N GLY A 140 14.06 3.00 -8.16
CA GLY A 140 13.11 3.25 -9.22
C GLY A 140 12.26 4.50 -9.00
N ALA A 141 11.39 4.77 -9.96
CA ALA A 141 10.44 5.86 -9.87
C ALA A 141 9.11 5.39 -9.29
N PHE A 142 8.56 6.18 -8.37
CA PHE A 142 7.28 5.93 -7.73
C PHE A 142 6.30 7.04 -8.08
N TYR A 143 5.11 6.65 -8.52
CA TYR A 143 4.03 7.57 -8.85
C TYR A 143 2.77 7.20 -8.07
N LEU A 144 2.09 8.21 -7.59
CA LEU A 144 0.80 8.07 -6.93
C LEU A 144 -0.28 8.66 -7.84
N VAL A 145 -1.28 7.87 -8.16
CA VAL A 145 -2.50 8.33 -8.83
C VAL A 145 -3.61 8.39 -7.80
N HIS A 146 -4.12 9.58 -7.54
CA HIS A 146 -5.22 9.81 -6.60
C HIS A 146 -6.49 10.14 -7.38
N TYR A 147 -7.51 9.32 -7.27
CA TYR A 147 -8.79 9.46 -7.97
C TYR A 147 -9.76 10.32 -7.16
N THR A 148 -9.52 11.63 -7.19
CA THR A 148 -10.26 12.62 -6.39
C THR A 148 -11.74 12.77 -6.77
N GLY A 149 -12.13 12.32 -7.93
CA GLY A 149 -13.52 12.34 -8.41
C GLY A 149 -14.29 11.04 -8.15
N MET A 150 -13.75 10.13 -7.37
CA MET A 150 -14.37 8.84 -7.09
C MET A 150 -14.70 8.71 -5.61
N ASP A 151 -15.96 8.50 -5.30
CA ASP A 151 -16.43 8.12 -3.97
C ASP A 151 -16.66 6.60 -3.87
N ARG A 152 -17.00 6.11 -2.67
CA ARG A 152 -17.24 4.68 -2.44
C ARG A 152 -18.41 4.12 -3.22
N GLU A 153 -19.41 4.93 -3.53
CA GLU A 153 -20.61 4.51 -4.25
C GLU A 153 -20.30 4.29 -5.73
N SER A 154 -19.39 5.07 -6.29
CA SER A 154 -18.94 4.97 -7.68
C SER A 154 -17.79 4.00 -7.91
N ALA A 155 -17.15 3.48 -6.86
CA ALA A 155 -16.00 2.56 -6.98
C ALA A 155 -16.33 1.17 -7.56
N SER A 156 -17.55 0.91 -7.98
CA SER A 156 -17.96 -0.31 -8.68
C SER A 156 -18.33 -0.08 -10.15
N ASP A 157 -18.33 1.16 -10.60
CA ASP A 157 -18.66 1.52 -11.98
C ASP A 157 -17.38 1.78 -12.79
N THR A 158 -17.11 0.91 -13.78
CA THR A 158 -15.96 1.06 -14.69
C THR A 158 -16.23 2.06 -15.82
N GLY A 159 -17.41 2.70 -15.86
CA GLY A 159 -17.95 3.38 -17.03
C GLY A 159 -17.10 4.49 -17.60
N ASP A 160 -16.37 5.25 -16.78
CA ASP A 160 -15.49 6.30 -17.26
C ASP A 160 -14.31 6.60 -16.30
N LEU A 161 -13.52 5.59 -15.98
CA LEU A 161 -12.30 5.76 -15.17
C LEU A 161 -11.34 6.77 -15.80
N ALA A 162 -11.25 6.81 -17.13
CA ALA A 162 -10.37 7.73 -17.83
C ALA A 162 -10.78 9.19 -17.66
N GLY A 163 -12.08 9.47 -17.57
CA GLY A 163 -12.66 10.79 -17.33
C GLY A 163 -12.74 11.19 -15.86
N THR A 164 -12.50 10.27 -14.94
CA THR A 164 -12.58 10.56 -13.50
C THR A 164 -11.52 11.56 -13.07
N ALA A 165 -11.91 12.56 -12.27
CA ALA A 165 -10.98 13.55 -11.73
C ALA A 165 -9.89 12.87 -10.90
N HIS A 166 -8.64 13.21 -11.19
CA HIS A 166 -7.48 12.58 -10.59
C HIS A 166 -6.27 13.52 -10.56
N THR A 167 -5.28 13.16 -9.73
CA THR A 167 -3.94 13.75 -9.75
C THR A 167 -2.90 12.65 -9.97
N VAL A 168 -1.78 13.00 -10.59
CA VAL A 168 -0.60 12.13 -10.72
C VAL A 168 0.57 12.84 -10.08
N GLU A 169 1.17 12.24 -9.09
CA GLU A 169 2.30 12.81 -8.34
C GLU A 169 3.47 11.84 -8.32
N LYS A 170 4.68 12.33 -8.55
CA LYS A 170 5.90 11.57 -8.29
C LYS A 170 6.25 11.67 -6.82
N ILE A 171 6.29 10.54 -6.14
CA ILE A 171 6.58 10.45 -4.71
C ILE A 171 7.96 9.86 -4.46
N GLN A 172 8.44 9.95 -3.25
CA GLN A 172 9.79 9.52 -2.87
C GLN A 172 9.76 8.55 -1.70
N ALA A 173 10.74 7.66 -1.68
CA ALA A 173 11.01 6.82 -0.54
C ALA A 173 11.57 7.63 0.65
N THR A 174 11.35 7.14 1.87
CA THR A 174 12.03 7.61 3.07
C THR A 174 13.53 7.35 2.96
N ARG A 175 14.32 7.96 3.86
CA ARG A 175 15.78 7.74 3.89
C ARG A 175 16.17 6.29 4.14
N ASP A 176 15.34 5.57 4.90
CA ASP A 176 15.56 4.16 5.24
C ASP A 176 15.00 3.20 4.18
N GLY A 177 14.25 3.75 3.18
CA GLY A 177 13.70 3.01 2.06
C GLY A 177 12.55 2.05 2.41
N ASP A 178 12.00 2.16 3.61
CA ASP A 178 10.92 1.27 4.09
C ASP A 178 9.51 1.80 3.78
N HIS A 179 9.39 3.11 3.46
CA HIS A 179 8.12 3.75 3.09
C HIS A 179 8.24 4.70 1.92
N LEU A 180 7.12 4.92 1.26
CA LEU A 180 6.88 6.01 0.33
C LEU A 180 6.08 7.10 1.05
N VAL A 181 6.43 8.37 0.82
CA VAL A 181 5.85 9.49 1.57
C VAL A 181 5.19 10.49 0.64
N PHE A 182 3.96 10.86 0.96
CA PHE A 182 3.22 11.92 0.27
C PHE A 182 2.29 12.66 1.25
N THR A 183 1.68 13.74 0.78
CA THR A 183 0.69 14.48 1.57
C THR A 183 -0.70 14.32 0.96
N ALA A 184 -1.71 14.11 1.81
CA ALA A 184 -3.09 13.99 1.37
C ALA A 184 -3.97 15.01 2.09
N SER A 185 -4.71 15.83 1.33
CA SER A 185 -5.72 16.76 1.83
C SER A 185 -7.15 16.26 1.62
N SER A 186 -7.32 15.23 0.81
CA SER A 186 -8.58 14.51 0.59
C SER A 186 -8.29 13.01 0.45
N PHE A 187 -9.30 12.20 0.66
CA PHE A 187 -9.20 10.75 0.75
C PHE A 187 -10.21 10.11 -0.19
N SER A 188 -9.75 9.11 -0.94
CA SER A 188 -10.50 8.37 -1.96
C SER A 188 -9.58 7.25 -2.47
N PRO A 189 -9.84 6.58 -3.61
CA PRO A 189 -8.89 5.60 -4.13
C PRO A 189 -7.53 6.20 -4.50
N PHE A 190 -6.48 5.54 -4.03
CA PHE A 190 -5.10 5.78 -4.41
C PHE A 190 -4.53 4.56 -5.11
N VAL A 191 -3.80 4.77 -6.20
CA VAL A 191 -3.04 3.73 -6.88
C VAL A 191 -1.57 4.13 -6.91
N LEU A 192 -0.75 3.33 -6.24
CA LEU A 192 0.70 3.44 -6.27
C LEU A 192 1.21 2.69 -7.51
N VAL A 193 1.96 3.37 -8.36
CA VAL A 193 2.63 2.79 -9.54
C VAL A 193 4.14 2.85 -9.33
N TYR A 194 4.82 1.73 -9.53
CA TYR A 194 6.24 1.58 -9.27
C TYR A 194 6.91 0.63 -10.26
N GLU A 195 8.21 0.72 -10.39
CA GLU A 195 9.00 -0.26 -11.13
C GLU A 195 9.29 -1.48 -10.27
N LYS A 196 9.12 -2.66 -10.85
CA LYS A 196 9.55 -3.89 -10.22
C LYS A 196 11.07 -3.98 -10.26
N GLU A 197 11.68 -4.43 -9.16
CA GLU A 197 13.10 -4.79 -9.16
C GLU A 197 13.38 -5.75 -10.31
N SER A 198 14.22 -5.29 -11.25
CA SER A 198 14.61 -6.13 -12.36
C SER A 198 15.50 -7.25 -11.81
N SER A 199 15.02 -8.48 -11.89
CA SER A 199 15.88 -9.66 -11.72
C SER A 199 16.96 -9.60 -12.82
N GLY A 200 18.12 -9.03 -12.46
CA GLY A 200 19.17 -8.65 -13.37
C GLY A 200 19.70 -9.82 -14.17
N GLY A 201 19.33 -9.88 -15.42
CA GLY A 201 20.12 -10.58 -16.43
C GLY A 201 21.41 -9.81 -16.64
N GLY A 202 22.53 -10.33 -16.17
CA GLY A 202 23.83 -9.72 -16.15
C GLY A 202 24.30 -9.17 -17.50
N GLY A 203 24.55 -7.87 -17.53
CA GLY A 203 25.34 -7.16 -18.53
C GLY A 203 26.53 -6.53 -17.84
N SER A 204 27.67 -7.23 -17.87
CA SER A 204 28.96 -6.77 -17.33
C SER A 204 29.47 -5.57 -18.12
N THR A 205 29.68 -4.42 -17.45
CA THR A 205 30.75 -3.49 -17.81
C THR A 205 31.40 -2.96 -16.54
N GLY A 206 32.67 -3.19 -16.41
CA GLY A 206 33.47 -3.11 -15.20
C GLY A 206 33.75 -1.70 -14.69
N GLY A 207 34.04 -1.65 -13.40
CA GLY A 207 34.63 -0.51 -12.69
C GLY A 207 34.59 -0.78 -11.18
N GLY A 208 35.72 -1.10 -10.59
CA GLY A 208 35.90 -1.64 -9.26
C GLY A 208 35.48 -0.75 -8.11
N GLY A 209 34.96 -1.40 -7.07
CA GLY A 209 34.70 -0.86 -5.76
C GLY A 209 33.92 -1.89 -4.95
N GLY A 210 34.56 -2.44 -3.89
CA GLY A 210 34.08 -3.61 -3.15
C GLY A 210 32.71 -3.41 -2.50
N GLY A 211 31.70 -3.93 -3.15
CA GLY A 211 30.34 -4.12 -2.61
C GLY A 211 30.06 -5.62 -2.62
N GLY A 212 29.72 -6.20 -1.48
CA GLY A 212 29.33 -7.60 -1.37
C GLY A 212 28.06 -7.79 -2.24
N SER A 213 28.10 -8.74 -3.16
CA SER A 213 26.96 -9.12 -3.99
C SER A 213 25.78 -9.51 -3.09
N ARG A 214 24.61 -8.91 -3.31
CA ARG A 214 23.38 -9.35 -2.64
C ARG A 214 23.11 -10.80 -3.03
N PRO A 215 22.73 -11.66 -2.06
CA PRO A 215 22.41 -13.04 -2.37
C PRO A 215 21.18 -13.10 -3.30
N THR A 216 21.30 -13.88 -4.37
CA THR A 216 20.21 -14.07 -5.36
C THR A 216 19.46 -15.35 -5.07
N LEU A 217 18.12 -15.28 -5.04
CA LEU A 217 17.27 -16.44 -4.85
C LEU A 217 17.15 -17.22 -6.16
N ASN A 218 17.10 -18.55 -6.05
CA ASN A 218 16.81 -19.45 -7.17
C ASN A 218 15.29 -19.44 -7.42
N THR A 219 14.86 -18.89 -8.55
CA THR A 219 13.45 -18.84 -8.96
C THR A 219 13.12 -19.83 -10.09
N GLU A 220 14.10 -20.56 -10.59
CA GLU A 220 13.94 -21.45 -11.73
C GLU A 220 13.85 -22.92 -11.33
N ASP A 221 14.70 -23.35 -10.38
CA ASP A 221 14.75 -24.71 -9.90
C ASP A 221 14.08 -24.86 -8.52
N HIS A 222 12.99 -25.61 -8.46
CA HIS A 222 12.28 -25.86 -7.21
C HIS A 222 12.81 -27.11 -6.52
N TYR A 223 13.78 -26.94 -5.65
CA TYR A 223 14.22 -28.00 -4.74
C TYR A 223 13.32 -28.08 -3.51
N SER A 224 13.24 -29.24 -2.86
CA SER A 224 12.57 -29.36 -1.57
C SER A 224 13.33 -28.54 -0.51
N TYR A 225 12.80 -27.43 -0.12
CA TYR A 225 13.40 -26.55 0.91
C TYR A 225 13.30 -27.14 2.31
N ILE A 226 12.26 -27.93 2.54
CA ILE A 226 11.98 -28.62 3.78
C ILE A 226 12.00 -30.12 3.49
N ILE A 227 12.87 -30.83 4.20
CA ILE A 227 12.91 -32.28 4.24
C ILE A 227 12.29 -32.69 5.56
N GLY A 228 11.23 -33.49 5.54
CA GLY A 228 10.61 -34.02 6.74
C GLY A 228 11.56 -34.88 7.57
N TYR A 229 11.12 -35.25 8.75
CA TYR A 229 11.85 -36.15 9.65
C TYR A 229 11.94 -37.57 9.07
N SER A 230 12.86 -38.38 9.62
CA SER A 230 13.10 -39.75 9.15
C SER A 230 11.88 -40.67 9.30
N ASP A 231 10.90 -40.30 10.07
CA ASP A 231 9.61 -40.97 10.24
C ASP A 231 8.56 -40.56 9.19
N GLY A 232 8.92 -39.68 8.24
CA GLY A 232 8.07 -39.17 7.17
C GLY A 232 7.11 -38.06 7.59
N THR A 233 7.23 -37.52 8.81
CA THR A 233 6.37 -36.44 9.30
C THR A 233 6.97 -35.07 9.04
N LEU A 234 6.08 -34.06 8.88
CA LEU A 234 6.38 -32.64 9.01
C LEU A 234 5.82 -32.20 10.36
N GLN A 235 6.64 -31.56 11.18
CA GLN A 235 6.21 -31.02 12.47
C GLN A 235 6.04 -29.50 12.40
N PRO A 236 4.92 -28.99 11.83
CA PRO A 236 4.75 -27.55 11.56
C PRO A 236 4.73 -26.68 12.81
N TYR A 237 4.51 -27.29 13.98
CA TYR A 237 4.54 -26.59 15.28
C TYR A 237 5.77 -26.95 16.12
N GLY A 238 6.72 -27.67 15.53
CA GLY A 238 7.98 -28.01 16.20
C GLY A 238 8.93 -26.83 16.27
N THR A 239 9.85 -26.85 17.24
CA THR A 239 10.92 -25.85 17.33
C THR A 239 11.94 -26.07 16.21
N ILE A 240 12.15 -25.07 15.38
CA ILE A 240 13.20 -25.08 14.35
C ILE A 240 14.53 -24.63 14.96
N THR A 241 15.61 -25.30 14.64
CA THR A 241 16.96 -24.91 15.05
C THR A 241 17.56 -23.86 14.12
N ARG A 242 18.53 -23.10 14.60
CA ARG A 242 19.27 -22.11 13.76
C ARG A 242 19.93 -22.77 12.55
N GLY A 243 20.41 -24.02 12.69
CA GLY A 243 21.03 -24.77 11.60
C GLY A 243 20.02 -25.15 10.51
N GLU A 244 18.82 -25.55 10.90
CA GLU A 244 17.74 -25.87 9.96
C GLU A 244 17.29 -24.62 9.21
N VAL A 245 17.12 -23.49 9.90
CA VAL A 245 16.84 -22.20 9.25
C VAL A 245 17.92 -21.82 8.25
N ALA A 246 19.19 -21.90 8.63
CA ALA A 246 20.29 -21.59 7.74
C ALA A 246 20.33 -22.52 6.52
N THR A 247 19.99 -23.80 6.69
CA THR A 247 19.92 -24.76 5.57
C THR A 247 18.79 -24.44 4.59
N ILE A 248 17.65 -24.00 5.08
CA ILE A 248 16.52 -23.57 4.23
C ILE A 248 16.95 -22.37 3.38
N PHE A 249 17.50 -21.33 4.01
CA PHE A 249 17.97 -20.14 3.29
C PHE A 249 19.08 -20.48 2.29
N PHE A 250 20.06 -21.31 2.65
CA PHE A 250 21.10 -21.73 1.74
C PHE A 250 20.55 -22.42 0.48
N ARG A 251 19.50 -23.23 0.62
CA ARG A 251 18.87 -23.91 -0.51
C ARG A 251 18.03 -23.00 -1.42
N LEU A 252 17.60 -21.86 -0.89
CA LEU A 252 16.87 -20.84 -1.66
C LEU A 252 17.79 -20.01 -2.57
N LEU A 253 19.11 -20.04 -2.33
CA LEU A 253 20.06 -19.25 -3.11
C LEU A 253 20.39 -19.92 -4.45
N THR A 254 20.77 -19.13 -5.44
CA THR A 254 21.34 -19.63 -6.70
C THR A 254 22.71 -20.27 -6.45
N ASP A 255 23.15 -21.16 -7.37
CA ASP A 255 24.44 -21.84 -7.26
C ASP A 255 25.63 -20.86 -7.21
N ASP A 256 25.52 -19.73 -7.92
CA ASP A 256 26.53 -18.66 -7.91
C ASP A 256 26.59 -17.90 -6.57
N THR A 257 25.54 -17.96 -5.77
CA THR A 257 25.45 -17.30 -4.46
C THR A 257 25.81 -18.22 -3.30
N ARG A 258 25.72 -19.55 -3.48
CA ARG A 258 26.11 -20.58 -2.50
C ARG A 258 27.63 -20.67 -2.39
#